data_d7c61a6e5802f8e986c97a5184648e89
#
_entry.id   d7c61a6e5802f8e986c97a5184648e89
#
_cell.length_a   1.000
_cell.length_b   1.000
_cell.length_c   1.000
_cell.angle_alpha   90.00
_cell.angle_beta   90.00
_cell.angle_gamma   90.00
#
_symmetry.space_group_name_H-M   'P 1'
#
loop_
_entity.id
_entity.type
_entity.pdbx_description
1 polymer ?
#
loop_
_entity_poly.entity_id
_entity_poly.type
_entity_poly.pdbx_seq_one_letter_code
_entity_poly.pdbx_strand_id
1 'polypeptide(L)'
;MKALLQRVSSARVDIAGLTVGQIGTGLVVLVCAERGDTNTEADKLLAKIIKLRVFNDAGGKMNRSLQDVAGGLLIVSQFTLAADVSGGNRPSFTSAAAPDEGRRLYDYFVARARLLHPVVHTGQFGANMQLHLVNNGPVTIAMQMAPTVSSDLLLNQ
;
A
#
# COMPACT_ATOMS: atom_id res chain seq x y z
N MET A 1 4.51 -1.68 8.68
CA MET A 1 3.83 -0.93 7.59
C MET A 1 2.41 -1.42 7.41
N LYS A 2 1.51 -0.53 7.09
CA LYS A 2 0.11 -0.85 6.75
C LYS A 2 -0.16 -0.60 5.27
N ALA A 3 -1.05 -1.38 4.70
CA ALA A 3 -1.57 -1.15 3.36
C ALA A 3 -3.07 -1.43 3.29
N LEU A 4 -3.75 -0.69 2.43
CA LEU A 4 -5.11 -1.00 2.02
C LEU A 4 -5.10 -1.20 0.51
N LEU A 5 -5.48 -2.40 0.08
CA LEU A 5 -5.52 -2.80 -1.32
C LEU A 5 -6.95 -2.74 -1.82
N GLN A 6 -7.13 -2.19 -3.01
CA GLN A 6 -8.40 -2.25 -3.73
C GLN A 6 -8.16 -2.78 -5.15
N ARG A 7 -8.83 -3.86 -5.50
CA ARG A 7 -8.86 -4.36 -6.86
C ARG A 7 -9.68 -3.42 -7.73
N VAL A 8 -9.10 -2.98 -8.84
CA VAL A 8 -9.72 -1.96 -9.70
C VAL A 8 -9.82 -2.41 -11.15
N SER A 9 -10.82 -1.92 -11.86
CA SER A 9 -10.86 -1.93 -13.32
C SER A 9 -10.15 -0.72 -13.93
N SER A 10 -10.07 0.39 -13.19
CA SER A 10 -9.31 1.57 -13.53
C SER A 10 -9.09 2.42 -12.28
N ALA A 11 -7.99 3.17 -12.26
CA ALA A 11 -7.72 4.17 -11.22
C ALA A 11 -6.77 5.25 -11.73
N ARG A 12 -6.87 6.45 -11.16
CA ARG A 12 -5.93 7.54 -11.44
C ARG A 12 -5.79 8.46 -10.24
N VAL A 13 -4.67 9.13 -10.17
CA VAL A 13 -4.40 10.22 -9.21
C VAL A 13 -4.29 11.52 -9.98
N ASP A 14 -5.08 12.51 -9.57
CA ASP A 14 -4.99 13.86 -10.07
C ASP A 14 -4.42 14.79 -8.98
N ILE A 15 -3.53 15.69 -9.36
CA ILE A 15 -3.00 16.77 -8.53
C ILE A 15 -3.19 18.07 -9.27
N ALA A 16 -3.87 19.04 -8.65
CA ALA A 16 -4.18 20.35 -9.26
C ALA A 16 -4.81 20.22 -10.67
N GLY A 17 -5.70 19.25 -10.84
CA GLY A 17 -6.40 19.00 -12.11
C GLY A 17 -5.60 18.22 -13.16
N LEU A 18 -4.36 17.79 -12.85
CA LEU A 18 -3.51 17.02 -13.75
C LEU A 18 -3.37 15.58 -13.28
N THR A 19 -3.56 14.63 -14.18
CA THR A 19 -3.32 13.21 -13.90
C THR A 19 -1.82 12.94 -13.82
N VAL A 20 -1.35 12.46 -12.67
CA VAL A 20 0.07 12.14 -12.42
C VAL A 20 0.37 10.65 -12.43
N GLY A 21 -0.63 9.80 -12.25
CA GLY A 21 -0.52 8.35 -12.30
C GLY A 21 -1.87 7.72 -12.67
N GLN A 22 -1.82 6.67 -13.49
CA GLN A 22 -3.04 6.01 -13.98
C GLN A 22 -2.77 4.55 -14.31
N ILE A 23 -3.73 3.68 -13.97
CA ILE A 23 -3.72 2.27 -14.34
C ILE A 23 -5.09 1.85 -14.87
N GLY A 24 -5.12 0.79 -15.67
CA GLY A 24 -6.32 0.01 -15.97
C GLY A 24 -6.58 -1.04 -14.89
N THR A 25 -6.89 -2.28 -15.29
CA THR A 25 -7.04 -3.40 -14.37
C THR A 25 -5.79 -3.58 -13.50
N GLY A 26 -5.99 -3.69 -12.19
CA GLY A 26 -4.88 -3.88 -11.27
C GLY A 26 -5.25 -3.64 -9.81
N LEU A 27 -4.29 -3.14 -9.04
CA LEU A 27 -4.46 -2.82 -7.63
C LEU A 27 -4.09 -1.35 -7.36
N VAL A 28 -4.97 -0.67 -6.64
CA VAL A 28 -4.59 0.53 -5.87
C VAL A 28 -4.08 0.07 -4.52
N VAL A 29 -2.91 0.57 -4.14
CA VAL A 29 -2.29 0.29 -2.84
C VAL A 29 -2.08 1.60 -2.10
N LEU A 30 -2.88 1.83 -1.07
CA LEU A 30 -2.63 2.87 -0.08
C LEU A 30 -1.62 2.32 0.91
N VAL A 31 -0.51 3.00 1.14
CA VAL A 31 0.57 2.50 1.99
C VAL A 31 0.99 3.52 3.03
N CYS A 32 1.23 3.04 4.24
CA CYS A 32 1.63 3.82 5.40
C CYS A 32 2.82 3.17 6.10
N ALA A 33 3.89 3.94 6.31
CA ALA A 33 4.95 3.57 7.22
C ALA A 33 4.58 3.96 8.65
N GLU A 34 4.86 3.07 9.59
CA GLU A 34 4.67 3.31 11.02
C GLU A 34 6.04 3.46 11.72
N ARG A 35 6.02 3.98 12.94
CA ARG A 35 7.25 4.10 13.74
C ARG A 35 7.89 2.73 13.95
N GLY A 36 9.20 2.64 13.71
CA GLY A 36 9.96 1.40 13.86
C GLY A 36 10.00 0.51 12.60
N ASP A 37 9.22 0.83 11.58
CA ASP A 37 9.31 0.13 10.30
C ASP A 37 10.66 0.37 9.62
N THR A 38 11.12 -0.67 8.92
CA THR A 38 12.37 -0.66 8.15
C THR A 38 12.12 -1.13 6.72
N ASN A 39 13.19 -1.16 5.93
CA ASN A 39 13.13 -1.74 4.59
C ASN A 39 12.64 -3.20 4.59
N THR A 40 12.87 -3.94 5.68
CA THR A 40 12.40 -5.33 5.81
C THR A 40 10.89 -5.43 5.76
N GLU A 41 10.16 -4.56 6.47
CA GLU A 41 8.70 -4.54 6.45
C GLU A 41 8.17 -4.13 5.07
N ALA A 42 8.83 -3.17 4.43
CA ALA A 42 8.49 -2.75 3.06
C ALA A 42 8.66 -3.90 2.06
N ASP A 43 9.77 -4.63 2.10
CA ASP A 43 10.03 -5.77 1.21
C ASP A 43 9.02 -6.90 1.43
N LYS A 44 8.72 -7.24 2.67
CA LYS A 44 7.73 -8.28 3.01
C LYS A 44 6.33 -7.91 2.53
N LEU A 45 5.92 -6.67 2.78
CA LEU A 45 4.61 -6.17 2.37
C LEU A 45 4.46 -6.20 0.85
N LEU A 46 5.44 -5.68 0.13
CA LEU A 46 5.43 -5.64 -1.33
C LEU A 46 5.40 -7.04 -1.94
N ALA A 47 6.25 -7.95 -1.44
CA ALA A 47 6.28 -9.34 -1.92
C ALA A 47 4.93 -10.03 -1.74
N LYS A 48 4.24 -9.76 -0.62
CA LYS A 48 2.91 -10.29 -0.36
C LYS A 48 1.87 -9.71 -1.32
N ILE A 49 1.88 -8.40 -1.52
CA ILE A 49 0.92 -7.70 -2.41
C ILE A 49 0.99 -8.24 -3.83
N ILE A 50 2.19 -8.37 -4.40
CA ILE A 50 2.38 -8.81 -5.78
C ILE A 50 1.88 -10.25 -6.00
N LYS A 51 2.01 -11.11 -4.99
CA LYS A 51 1.65 -12.53 -5.05
C LYS A 51 0.25 -12.85 -4.55
N LEU A 52 -0.44 -11.89 -3.97
CA LEU A 52 -1.77 -12.11 -3.41
C LEU A 52 -2.76 -12.48 -4.52
N ARG A 53 -3.47 -13.59 -4.35
CA ARG A 53 -4.36 -14.15 -5.38
C ARG A 53 -5.78 -13.59 -5.22
N VAL A 54 -5.97 -12.36 -5.70
CA VAL A 54 -7.23 -11.60 -5.56
C VAL A 54 -7.93 -11.33 -6.90
N PHE A 55 -7.37 -11.83 -7.99
CA PHE A 55 -8.02 -11.77 -9.30
C PHE A 55 -8.66 -13.09 -9.66
N ASN A 56 -9.80 -13.01 -10.34
CA ASN A 56 -10.57 -14.18 -10.68
C ASN A 56 -9.88 -15.01 -11.79
N ASP A 57 -9.93 -16.32 -11.64
CA ASP A 57 -9.62 -17.29 -12.71
C ASP A 57 -10.82 -17.47 -13.66
N ALA A 58 -10.68 -18.37 -14.64
CA ALA A 58 -11.73 -18.67 -15.59
C ALA A 58 -13.02 -19.25 -14.93
N GLY A 59 -12.89 -19.85 -13.74
CA GLY A 59 -13.99 -20.38 -12.94
C GLY A 59 -14.63 -19.36 -12.00
N GLY A 60 -14.17 -18.10 -12.02
CA GLY A 60 -14.68 -17.03 -11.16
C GLY A 60 -14.14 -17.03 -9.73
N LYS A 61 -13.12 -17.84 -9.44
CA LYS A 61 -12.47 -17.91 -8.11
C LYS A 61 -11.24 -17.01 -8.04
N MET A 62 -10.99 -16.37 -6.90
CA MET A 62 -9.81 -15.53 -6.65
C MET A 62 -8.55 -16.39 -6.51
N ASN A 63 -7.93 -16.75 -7.62
CA ASN A 63 -6.76 -17.62 -7.71
C ASN A 63 -5.56 -17.01 -8.44
N ARG A 64 -5.73 -15.85 -9.06
CA ARG A 64 -4.68 -15.21 -9.85
C ARG A 64 -4.12 -14.00 -9.12
N SER A 65 -2.81 -13.82 -9.19
CA SER A 65 -2.09 -12.67 -8.63
C SER A 65 -2.06 -11.48 -9.60
N LEU A 66 -1.57 -10.33 -9.11
CA LEU A 66 -1.29 -9.17 -9.96
C LEU A 66 -0.35 -9.53 -11.12
N GLN A 67 0.68 -10.34 -10.85
CA GLN A 67 1.61 -10.81 -11.88
C GLN A 67 0.92 -11.69 -12.91
N ASP A 68 0.05 -12.60 -12.49
CA ASP A 68 -0.67 -13.53 -13.38
C ASP A 68 -1.58 -12.79 -14.36
N VAL A 69 -2.21 -11.70 -13.94
CA VAL A 69 -3.09 -10.91 -14.81
C VAL A 69 -2.36 -9.78 -15.54
N ALA A 70 -1.07 -9.63 -15.30
CA ALA A 70 -0.27 -8.52 -15.83
C ALA A 70 -0.92 -7.14 -15.57
N GLY A 71 -1.49 -6.96 -14.38
CA GLY A 71 -2.21 -5.75 -13.99
C GLY A 71 -1.27 -4.61 -13.60
N GLY A 72 -1.83 -3.40 -13.52
CA GLY A 72 -1.12 -2.23 -13.03
C GLY A 72 -1.12 -2.14 -11.50
N LEU A 73 -0.09 -1.50 -10.97
CA LEU A 73 0.04 -1.17 -9.55
C LEU A 73 0.08 0.34 -9.39
N LEU A 74 -0.91 0.91 -8.69
CA LEU A 74 -0.94 2.33 -8.37
C LEU A 74 -0.71 2.50 -6.87
N ILE A 75 0.46 3.04 -6.50
CA ILE A 75 0.91 3.17 -5.11
C ILE A 75 0.72 4.62 -4.65
N VAL A 76 -0.05 4.79 -3.59
CA VAL A 76 -0.36 6.10 -3.01
C VAL A 76 -0.01 6.11 -1.52
N SER A 77 0.77 7.10 -1.10
CA SER A 77 1.08 7.30 0.32
C SER A 77 -0.18 7.72 1.09
N GLN A 78 -0.44 7.05 2.22
CA GLN A 78 -1.63 7.28 3.05
C GLN A 78 -1.28 7.11 4.54
N PHE A 79 -0.70 8.13 5.17
CA PHE A 79 -0.33 8.06 6.60
C PHE A 79 -1.54 7.91 7.52
N THR A 80 -2.72 8.31 7.06
CA THR A 80 -3.96 8.21 7.85
C THR A 80 -4.43 6.78 8.10
N LEU A 81 -3.82 5.77 7.44
CA LEU A 81 -4.01 4.36 7.81
C LEU A 81 -3.51 4.05 9.24
N ALA A 82 -2.63 4.89 9.79
CA ALA A 82 -2.14 4.78 11.15
C ALA A 82 -3.03 5.50 12.18
N ALA A 83 -4.21 5.96 11.77
CA ALA A 83 -5.13 6.65 12.66
C ALA A 83 -5.55 5.78 13.86
N ASP A 84 -5.43 6.34 15.04
CA ASP A 84 -6.04 5.83 16.27
C ASP A 84 -7.31 6.66 16.55
N VAL A 85 -8.45 6.00 16.53
CA VAL A 85 -9.78 6.58 16.78
C VAL A 85 -10.40 6.09 18.09
N SER A 86 -9.63 5.45 18.96
CA SER A 86 -10.10 4.86 20.20
C SER A 86 -10.44 5.90 21.26
N GLY A 87 -9.87 7.11 21.18
CA GLY A 87 -10.06 8.18 22.14
C GLY A 87 -10.65 9.45 21.52
N GLY A 88 -11.94 9.71 21.76
CA GLY A 88 -12.62 10.91 21.26
C GLY A 88 -12.86 10.90 19.74
N ASN A 89 -13.22 12.06 19.18
CA ASN A 89 -13.61 12.20 17.78
C ASN A 89 -12.51 12.75 16.87
N ARG A 90 -11.37 13.13 17.44
CA ARG A 90 -10.19 13.57 16.67
C ARG A 90 -9.21 12.40 16.52
N PRO A 91 -8.94 11.92 15.30
CA PRO A 91 -7.95 10.86 15.09
C PRO A 91 -6.56 11.28 15.56
N SER A 92 -5.83 10.35 16.19
CA SER A 92 -4.41 10.50 16.49
C SER A 92 -3.57 9.75 15.46
N PHE A 93 -2.46 10.34 15.03
CA PHE A 93 -1.53 9.77 14.07
C PHE A 93 -0.14 9.53 14.66
N THR A 94 -0.05 9.38 15.97
CA THR A 94 1.22 9.24 16.69
C THR A 94 1.99 7.96 16.32
N SER A 95 1.29 6.92 15.83
CA SER A 95 1.91 5.68 15.37
C SER A 95 2.49 5.77 13.96
N ALA A 96 2.14 6.79 13.17
CA ALA A 96 2.74 7.02 11.86
C ALA A 96 4.23 7.34 12.01
N ALA A 97 5.04 6.92 11.03
CA ALA A 97 6.43 7.35 10.95
C ALA A 97 6.53 8.88 10.83
N ALA A 98 7.62 9.47 11.32
CA ALA A 98 7.90 10.88 11.09
C ALA A 98 7.94 11.17 9.57
N PRO A 99 7.57 12.39 9.13
CA PRO A 99 7.41 12.69 7.69
C PRO A 99 8.61 12.31 6.83
N ASP A 100 9.84 12.58 7.28
CA ASP A 100 11.06 12.27 6.52
C ASP A 100 11.26 10.75 6.38
N GLU A 101 11.05 10.00 7.46
CA GLU A 101 11.15 8.55 7.45
C GLU A 101 10.00 7.91 6.66
N GLY A 102 8.80 8.46 6.77
CA GLY A 102 7.66 8.05 5.97
C GLY A 102 7.92 8.21 4.47
N ARG A 103 8.50 9.35 4.07
CA ARG A 103 8.92 9.59 2.68
C ARG A 103 10.00 8.61 2.24
N ARG A 104 11.01 8.40 3.06
CA ARG A 104 12.11 7.48 2.75
C ARG A 104 11.60 6.07 2.49
N LEU A 105 10.74 5.55 3.37
CA LEU A 105 10.17 4.21 3.23
C LEU A 105 9.20 4.10 2.05
N TYR A 106 8.43 5.14 1.80
CA TYR A 106 7.56 5.20 0.61
C TYR A 106 8.39 5.16 -0.68
N ASP A 107 9.43 5.99 -0.78
CA ASP A 107 10.30 6.02 -1.97
C ASP A 107 11.02 4.67 -2.16
N TYR A 108 11.48 4.06 -1.07
CA TYR A 108 12.06 2.71 -1.10
C TYR A 108 11.04 1.67 -1.61
N PHE A 109 9.82 1.68 -1.07
CA PHE A 109 8.75 0.77 -1.49
C PHE A 109 8.45 0.89 -2.98
N VAL A 110 8.33 2.12 -3.48
CA VAL A 110 8.09 2.39 -4.91
C VAL A 110 9.26 1.92 -5.78
N ALA A 111 10.50 2.21 -5.39
CA ALA A 111 11.68 1.77 -6.12
C ALA A 111 11.76 0.24 -6.22
N ARG A 112 11.48 -0.46 -5.12
CA ARG A 112 11.41 -1.92 -5.08
C ARG A 112 10.28 -2.47 -5.96
N ALA A 113 9.12 -1.83 -5.92
CA ALA A 113 7.98 -2.22 -6.75
C ALA A 113 8.34 -2.17 -8.25
N ARG A 114 9.00 -1.11 -8.68
CA ARG A 114 9.45 -0.93 -10.08
C ARG A 114 10.46 -1.97 -10.53
N LEU A 115 11.26 -2.52 -9.60
CA LEU A 115 12.18 -3.63 -9.91
C LEU A 115 11.46 -4.97 -10.05
N LEU A 116 10.34 -5.16 -9.34
CA LEU A 116 9.65 -6.45 -9.24
C LEU A 116 8.41 -6.57 -10.14
N HIS A 117 7.90 -5.44 -10.62
CA HIS A 117 6.66 -5.41 -11.41
C HIS A 117 6.76 -4.39 -12.55
N PRO A 118 6.28 -4.73 -13.79
CA PRO A 118 6.53 -3.89 -14.96
C PRO A 118 5.66 -2.63 -15.02
N VAL A 119 4.45 -2.63 -14.47
CA VAL A 119 3.51 -1.51 -14.56
C VAL A 119 3.26 -0.93 -13.16
N VAL A 120 4.03 0.08 -12.80
CA VAL A 120 3.94 0.77 -11.51
C VAL A 120 3.78 2.26 -11.74
N HIS A 121 2.68 2.80 -11.24
CA HIS A 121 2.41 4.23 -11.21
C HIS A 121 2.20 4.69 -9.76
N THR A 122 2.36 5.98 -9.53
CA THR A 122 2.31 6.56 -8.18
C THR A 122 1.57 7.88 -8.17
N GLY A 123 1.10 8.29 -6.97
CA GLY A 123 0.85 9.67 -6.66
C GLY A 123 2.15 10.41 -6.32
N GLN A 124 2.04 11.46 -5.52
CA GLN A 124 3.16 12.25 -5.02
C GLN A 124 3.08 12.36 -3.51
N PHE A 125 4.13 11.96 -2.81
CA PHE A 125 4.17 12.02 -1.36
C PHE A 125 3.93 13.45 -0.85
N GLY A 126 2.99 13.59 0.10
CA GLY A 126 2.66 14.86 0.75
C GLY A 126 1.79 15.81 -0.07
N ALA A 127 1.46 15.48 -1.32
CA ALA A 127 0.58 16.31 -2.13
C ALA A 127 -0.90 16.11 -1.75
N ASN A 128 -1.72 17.12 -2.04
CA ASN A 128 -3.17 16.97 -2.02
C ASN A 128 -3.61 16.28 -3.31
N MET A 129 -4.05 15.03 -3.19
CA MET A 129 -4.38 14.17 -4.32
C MET A 129 -5.88 13.89 -4.40
N GLN A 130 -6.40 13.84 -5.62
CA GLN A 130 -7.71 13.27 -5.91
C GLN A 130 -7.51 11.86 -6.46
N LEU A 131 -7.89 10.87 -5.69
CA LEU A 131 -7.80 9.47 -6.09
C LEU A 131 -9.14 9.02 -6.65
N HIS A 132 -9.17 8.72 -7.94
CA HIS A 132 -10.33 8.16 -8.63
C HIS A 132 -10.11 6.68 -8.85
N LEU A 133 -11.09 5.86 -8.51
CA LEU A 133 -11.00 4.43 -8.77
C LEU A 133 -12.36 3.79 -8.95
N VAL A 134 -12.39 2.70 -9.71
CA VAL A 134 -13.52 1.79 -9.78
C VAL A 134 -13.12 0.51 -9.07
N ASN A 135 -13.64 0.32 -7.85
CA ASN A 135 -13.38 -0.89 -7.06
C ASN A 135 -14.18 -2.05 -7.63
N ASN A 136 -13.46 -2.96 -8.28
CA ASN A 136 -14.06 -4.08 -9.00
C ASN A 136 -14.32 -5.25 -8.05
N GLY A 137 -15.59 -5.49 -7.77
CA GLY A 137 -16.02 -6.60 -6.93
C GLY A 137 -17.13 -6.27 -5.93
N PRO A 138 -17.02 -5.33 -4.97
CA PRO A 138 -15.81 -4.69 -4.49
C PRO A 138 -14.85 -5.67 -3.80
N VAL A 139 -13.56 -5.44 -3.91
CA VAL A 139 -12.51 -6.17 -3.19
C VAL A 139 -11.57 -5.17 -2.56
N THR A 140 -11.54 -5.15 -1.23
CA THR A 140 -10.76 -4.22 -0.41
C THR A 140 -10.15 -5.01 0.74
N ILE A 141 -8.82 -4.99 0.86
CA ILE A 141 -8.07 -5.83 1.80
C ILE A 141 -7.09 -4.98 2.58
N ALA A 142 -7.22 -4.99 3.91
CA ALA A 142 -6.28 -4.37 4.82
C ALA A 142 -5.15 -5.36 5.15
N MET A 143 -3.91 -4.86 5.15
CA MET A 143 -2.70 -5.64 5.47
C MET A 143 -1.80 -4.87 6.41
N GLN A 144 -1.06 -5.62 7.23
CA GLN A 144 -0.01 -5.06 8.08
C GLN A 144 1.18 -5.99 8.15
N MET A 145 2.39 -5.40 8.03
CA MET A 145 3.66 -6.05 8.35
C MET A 145 4.28 -5.25 9.49
N ALA A 146 4.35 -5.86 10.67
CA ALA A 146 4.98 -5.26 11.83
C ALA A 146 6.41 -5.81 11.99
N PRO A 147 7.36 -5.00 12.55
CA PRO A 147 8.67 -5.50 12.91
C PRO A 147 8.57 -6.72 13.82
N THR A 148 9.39 -7.73 13.56
CA THR A 148 9.49 -8.89 14.45
C THR A 148 10.18 -8.46 15.73
N VAL A 149 9.49 -8.54 16.87
CA VAL A 149 10.12 -8.37 18.18
C VAL A 149 11.03 -9.58 18.38
N SER A 150 12.35 -9.36 18.42
CA SER A 150 13.29 -10.43 18.78
C SER A 150 12.94 -10.90 20.18
N SER A 151 12.64 -12.19 20.32
CA SER A 151 12.41 -12.85 21.61
C SER A 151 13.62 -12.82 22.57
N ASP A 152 14.75 -12.31 22.11
CA ASP A 152 15.98 -12.22 22.89
C ASP A 152 15.96 -11.14 23.99
N LEU A 153 14.94 -10.29 24.03
CA LEU A 153 14.80 -9.28 25.09
C LEU A 153 13.98 -9.75 26.31
N LEU A 154 13.39 -10.94 26.24
CA LEU A 154 12.58 -11.49 27.34
C LEU A 154 13.35 -12.45 28.26
N LEU A 155 14.64 -12.71 28.02
CA LEU A 155 15.45 -13.63 28.83
C LEU A 155 16.39 -12.93 29.83
N ASN A 156 16.35 -11.61 29.96
CA ASN A 156 17.20 -10.85 30.89
C ASN A 156 16.38 -9.98 31.86
N GLN A 157 15.31 -10.50 32.44
CA GLN A 157 14.73 -9.94 33.66
C GLN A 157 14.55 -11.03 34.72
#